data_936bca2d16f591e059c430a4705ca94f
#
_entry.id   936bca2d16f591e059c430a4705ca94f
#
_cell.length_a   1.000
_cell.length_b   1.000
_cell.length_c   1.000
_cell.angle_alpha   90.00
_cell.angle_beta   90.00
_cell.angle_gamma   90.00
#
_symmetry.space_group_name_H-M   'P 1'
#
loop_
_entity.id
_entity.type
_entity.pdbx_description
1 polymer ?
#
loop_
_entity_poly.entity_id
_entity_poly.type
_entity_poly.pdbx_seq_one_letter_code
_entity_poly.pdbx_strand_id
1 'polypeptide(L)'
;MQIQTVRLARVFDIQFNPRSTASNRCTQFSFETETGRRCLSVELPGQPRLVAGDTVTAVLGQADNWQTLRGWRNLSNGEFVVRGDLGAIGWLYMIAVSCVALLLWSNATTSNGRTMSGLFLTLCGFVVAALLQQQWQAWRVRRLLENL
;
A
#
# COMPACT_ATOMS: atom_id res chain seq x y z
N MET A 1 -3.46 -7.45 13.02
CA MET A 1 -2.14 -7.33 12.37
C MET A 1 -1.16 -8.16 13.14
N GLN A 2 -0.37 -8.98 12.47
CA GLN A 2 0.66 -9.83 13.09
C GLN A 2 2.00 -9.51 12.45
N ILE A 3 3.05 -9.43 13.27
CA ILE A 3 4.42 -9.30 12.81
C ILE A 3 5.03 -10.70 12.79
N GLN A 4 5.66 -11.06 11.69
CA GLN A 4 6.33 -12.33 11.52
C GLN A 4 7.71 -12.12 10.90
N THR A 5 8.75 -12.62 11.54
CA THR A 5 10.11 -12.62 11.01
C THR A 5 10.44 -14.02 10.53
N VAL A 6 10.91 -14.11 9.29
CA VAL A 6 11.30 -15.38 8.67
C VAL A 6 12.61 -15.21 7.92
N ARG A 7 13.37 -16.30 7.81
CA ARG A 7 14.53 -16.38 6.92
C ARG A 7 14.14 -17.15 5.69
N LEU A 8 14.49 -16.58 4.51
CA LEU A 8 14.16 -17.12 3.21
C LEU A 8 15.19 -18.20 2.86
N ALA A 9 14.82 -19.48 2.90
CA ALA A 9 15.69 -20.55 2.47
C ALA A 9 15.80 -20.59 0.93
N ARG A 10 14.68 -20.36 0.24
CA ARG A 10 14.58 -20.36 -1.21
C ARG A 10 13.53 -19.38 -1.68
N VAL A 11 13.82 -18.68 -2.78
CA VAL A 11 12.85 -17.80 -3.48
C VAL A 11 12.69 -18.31 -4.91
N PHE A 12 11.46 -18.38 -5.39
CA PHE A 12 11.12 -18.91 -6.71
C PHE A 12 9.84 -18.25 -7.26
N ASP A 13 9.53 -18.50 -8.54
CA ASP A 13 8.36 -17.94 -9.24
C ASP A 13 8.27 -16.40 -9.16
N ILE A 14 9.41 -15.73 -9.28
CA ILE A 14 9.45 -14.27 -9.26
C ILE A 14 8.88 -13.75 -10.57
N GLN A 15 7.72 -13.06 -10.47
CA GLN A 15 7.05 -12.45 -11.61
C GLN A 15 6.87 -10.96 -11.34
N PHE A 16 7.39 -10.15 -12.25
CA PHE A 16 7.19 -8.73 -12.24
C PHE A 16 6.00 -8.37 -13.13
N ASN A 17 4.99 -7.70 -12.60
CA ASN A 17 3.84 -7.26 -13.37
C ASN A 17 4.04 -5.83 -13.90
N PRO A 18 4.47 -5.67 -15.18
CA PRO A 18 4.72 -4.36 -15.78
C PRO A 18 3.44 -3.62 -16.20
N ARG A 19 2.27 -4.30 -16.19
CA ARG A 19 1.00 -3.75 -16.70
C ARG A 19 0.35 -2.74 -15.75
N SER A 20 0.88 -2.56 -14.56
CA SER A 20 0.36 -1.56 -13.66
C SER A 20 1.05 -0.22 -13.88
N THR A 21 0.30 0.87 -13.77
CA THR A 21 0.81 2.24 -13.67
C THR A 21 1.97 2.32 -12.69
N ALA A 22 2.88 3.28 -12.84
CA ALA A 22 4.10 3.40 -12.02
C ALA A 22 3.85 3.30 -10.49
N SER A 23 2.63 3.67 -10.04
CA SER A 23 2.16 3.57 -8.65
C SER A 23 1.70 2.18 -8.22
N ASN A 24 1.48 1.25 -9.18
CA ASN A 24 0.90 -0.08 -8.92
C ASN A 24 1.81 -1.24 -9.34
N ARG A 25 3.08 -0.97 -9.61
CA ARG A 25 4.05 -2.03 -9.91
C ARG A 25 4.14 -2.96 -8.70
N CYS A 26 3.93 -4.25 -8.93
CA CYS A 26 4.07 -5.27 -7.91
C CYS A 26 4.91 -6.44 -8.41
N THR A 27 5.65 -7.02 -7.49
CA THR A 27 6.37 -8.27 -7.71
C THR A 27 5.61 -9.37 -6.99
N GLN A 28 5.23 -10.40 -7.73
CA GLN A 28 4.68 -11.63 -7.18
C GLN A 28 5.80 -12.66 -7.09
N PHE A 29 5.90 -13.35 -5.97
CA PHE A 29 6.93 -14.38 -5.77
C PHE A 29 6.43 -15.44 -4.80
N SER A 30 7.13 -16.56 -4.79
CA SER A 30 6.95 -17.65 -3.84
C SER A 30 8.25 -17.90 -3.10
N PHE A 31 8.16 -18.34 -1.85
CA PHE A 31 9.34 -18.63 -1.07
C PHE A 31 9.15 -19.82 -0.13
N GLU A 32 10.25 -20.39 0.30
CA GLU A 32 10.34 -21.41 1.32
C GLU A 32 11.17 -20.84 2.49
N THR A 33 10.67 -21.03 3.71
CA THR A 33 11.39 -20.64 4.92
C THR A 33 12.37 -21.72 5.36
N GLU A 34 13.34 -21.39 6.21
CA GLU A 34 14.25 -22.39 6.79
C GLU A 34 13.52 -23.49 7.56
N THR A 35 12.32 -23.21 8.06
CA THR A 35 11.46 -24.22 8.72
C THR A 35 10.73 -25.13 7.74
N GLY A 36 10.98 -25.00 6.44
CA GLY A 36 10.35 -25.81 5.37
C GLY A 36 8.95 -25.36 4.97
N ARG A 37 8.44 -24.24 5.53
CA ARG A 37 7.13 -23.72 5.16
C ARG A 37 7.19 -23.02 3.82
N ARG A 38 6.26 -23.38 2.92
CA ARG A 38 6.12 -22.74 1.60
C ARG A 38 5.01 -21.70 1.61
N CYS A 39 5.34 -20.52 1.12
CA CYS A 39 4.41 -19.41 0.93
C CYS A 39 4.35 -19.08 -0.55
N LEU A 40 3.18 -19.28 -1.14
CA LEU A 40 2.97 -19.15 -2.58
C LEU A 40 2.27 -17.83 -2.91
N SER A 41 2.60 -17.26 -4.08
CA SER A 41 1.92 -16.10 -4.66
C SER A 41 1.84 -14.90 -3.72
N VAL A 42 2.94 -14.57 -3.08
CA VAL A 42 3.06 -13.38 -2.22
C VAL A 42 3.29 -12.16 -3.10
N GLU A 43 2.56 -11.09 -2.86
CA GLU A 43 2.66 -9.83 -3.61
C GLU A 43 3.30 -8.73 -2.79
N LEU A 44 4.32 -8.07 -3.35
CA LEU A 44 4.95 -6.87 -2.80
C LEU A 44 4.90 -5.72 -3.79
N PRO A 45 4.63 -4.48 -3.33
CA PRO A 45 4.76 -3.31 -4.18
C PRO A 45 6.20 -3.10 -4.64
N GLY A 46 6.36 -2.59 -5.87
CA GLY A 46 7.66 -2.28 -6.44
C GLY A 46 8.42 -3.52 -6.94
N GLN A 47 9.74 -3.41 -6.92
CA GLN A 47 10.70 -4.45 -7.27
C GLN A 47 11.69 -4.66 -6.12
N PRO A 48 11.25 -5.26 -5.00
CA PRO A 48 12.14 -5.52 -3.89
C PRO A 48 13.22 -6.54 -4.29
N ARG A 49 14.40 -6.38 -3.68
CA ARG A 49 15.45 -7.37 -3.81
C ARG A 49 15.08 -8.62 -3.01
N LEU A 50 14.93 -9.74 -3.69
CA LEU A 50 14.54 -11.01 -3.11
C LEU A 50 15.70 -12.01 -3.28
N VAL A 51 16.41 -12.30 -2.21
CA VAL A 51 17.55 -13.21 -2.23
C VAL A 51 17.35 -14.30 -1.18
N ALA A 52 17.72 -15.54 -1.54
CA ALA A 52 17.76 -16.64 -0.58
C ALA A 52 18.81 -16.34 0.50
N GLY A 53 18.51 -16.66 1.74
CA GLY A 53 19.33 -16.33 2.90
C GLY A 53 18.96 -15.02 3.62
N ASP A 54 18.20 -14.14 2.98
CA ASP A 54 17.76 -12.89 3.59
C ASP A 54 16.78 -13.15 4.76
N THR A 55 16.94 -12.37 5.83
CA THR A 55 15.99 -12.34 6.94
C THR A 55 15.04 -11.18 6.74
N VAL A 56 13.75 -11.46 6.77
CA VAL A 56 12.71 -10.50 6.49
C VAL A 56 11.67 -10.45 7.59
N THR A 57 11.23 -9.25 7.92
CA THR A 57 10.12 -9.03 8.84
C THR A 57 8.93 -8.51 8.05
N ALA A 58 7.80 -9.17 8.20
CA ALA A 58 6.56 -8.87 7.50
C ALA A 58 5.45 -8.51 8.48
N VAL A 59 4.62 -7.55 8.11
CA VAL A 59 3.37 -7.23 8.78
C VAL A 59 2.23 -7.84 7.98
N LEU A 60 1.56 -8.82 8.54
CA LEU A 60 0.46 -9.54 7.92
C LEU A 60 -0.90 -9.03 8.44
N GLY A 61 -1.90 -8.98 7.58
CA GLY A 61 -3.27 -8.65 7.95
C GLY A 61 -3.92 -9.74 8.80
N GLN A 62 -3.66 -11.00 8.44
CA GLN A 62 -4.10 -12.21 9.15
C GLN A 62 -2.90 -13.06 9.54
N ALA A 63 -3.04 -13.77 10.65
CA ALA A 63 -2.00 -14.67 11.13
C ALA A 63 -1.65 -15.71 10.06
N ASP A 64 -0.35 -15.88 9.83
CA ASP A 64 0.18 -16.90 8.91
C ASP A 64 -0.29 -16.82 7.44
N ASN A 65 -1.02 -15.78 7.06
CA ASN A 65 -1.50 -15.60 5.70
C ASN A 65 -0.66 -14.53 4.97
N TRP A 66 0.35 -14.97 4.23
CA TRP A 66 1.28 -14.11 3.49
C TRP A 66 0.64 -13.40 2.29
N GLN A 67 -0.52 -13.83 1.82
CA GLN A 67 -1.30 -13.10 0.81
C GLN A 67 -1.92 -11.81 1.37
N THR A 68 -2.00 -11.67 2.70
CA THR A 68 -2.47 -10.47 3.38
C THR A 68 -1.34 -9.51 3.80
N LEU A 69 -0.18 -9.63 3.15
CA LEU A 69 1.00 -8.82 3.43
C LEU A 69 0.71 -7.32 3.28
N ARG A 70 1.00 -6.56 4.34
CA ARG A 70 0.80 -5.10 4.43
C ARG A 70 2.10 -4.32 4.34
N GLY A 71 3.17 -4.90 4.81
CA GLY A 71 4.50 -4.29 4.77
C GLY A 71 5.58 -5.32 4.99
N TRP A 72 6.77 -4.99 4.52
CA TRP A 72 7.92 -5.86 4.48
C TRP A 72 9.17 -5.04 4.78
N ARG A 73 10.05 -5.55 5.63
CA ARG A 73 11.39 -5.03 5.87
C ARG A 73 12.40 -6.15 5.72
N ASN A 74 13.33 -6.00 4.82
CA ASN A 74 14.46 -6.89 4.70
C ASN A 74 15.55 -6.43 5.68
N LEU A 75 15.79 -7.22 6.71
CA LEU A 75 16.79 -6.90 7.74
C LEU A 75 18.22 -7.07 7.24
N SER A 76 18.43 -7.84 6.15
CA SER A 76 19.76 -8.09 5.59
C SER A 76 20.29 -6.92 4.76
N ASN A 77 19.43 -6.17 4.08
CA ASN A 77 19.79 -5.05 3.22
C ASN A 77 19.15 -3.71 3.60
N GLY A 78 18.27 -3.70 4.61
CA GLY A 78 17.56 -2.52 5.07
C GLY A 78 16.40 -2.06 4.16
N GLU A 79 16.10 -2.79 3.10
CA GLU A 79 15.01 -2.45 2.18
C GLU A 79 13.66 -2.53 2.86
N PHE A 80 12.82 -1.55 2.55
CA PHE A 80 11.55 -1.35 3.22
C PHE A 80 10.44 -1.06 2.20
N VAL A 81 9.36 -1.80 2.29
CA VAL A 81 8.20 -1.67 1.38
C VAL A 81 6.91 -1.72 2.18
N VAL A 82 6.01 -0.77 1.95
CA VAL A 82 4.65 -0.76 2.56
C VAL A 82 3.61 -0.69 1.47
N ARG A 83 2.57 -1.50 1.60
CA ARG A 83 1.43 -1.51 0.68
C ARG A 83 0.50 -0.34 0.99
N GLY A 84 0.11 0.41 -0.07
CA GLY A 84 -0.88 1.48 0.04
C GLY A 84 -0.32 2.84 0.43
N ASP A 85 1.00 3.03 0.37
CA ASP A 85 1.58 4.38 0.47
C ASP A 85 1.33 5.15 -0.84
N LEU A 86 0.55 6.22 -0.75
CA LEU A 86 0.21 7.07 -1.90
C LEU A 86 1.40 7.92 -2.37
N GLY A 87 2.43 8.08 -1.55
CA GLY A 87 3.53 8.97 -1.83
C GLY A 87 3.11 10.45 -1.97
N ALA A 88 4.07 11.30 -2.32
CA ALA A 88 3.83 12.75 -2.47
C ALA A 88 2.83 13.08 -3.59
N ILE A 89 2.84 12.31 -4.68
CA ILE A 89 1.95 12.53 -5.84
C ILE A 89 0.48 12.31 -5.45
N GLY A 90 0.18 11.29 -4.65
CA GLY A 90 -1.17 11.02 -4.17
C GLY A 90 -1.70 12.17 -3.30
N TRP A 91 -0.87 12.75 -2.45
CA TRP A 91 -1.22 13.91 -1.65
C TRP A 91 -1.50 15.15 -2.49
N LEU A 92 -0.68 15.43 -3.51
CA LEU A 92 -0.90 16.54 -4.44
C LEU A 92 -2.21 16.36 -5.20
N TYR A 93 -2.52 15.15 -5.65
CA TYR A 93 -3.79 14.86 -6.31
C TYR A 93 -5.00 15.09 -5.38
N MET A 94 -4.93 14.68 -4.12
CA MET A 94 -5.96 14.92 -3.12
C MET A 94 -6.21 16.41 -2.91
N ILE A 95 -5.15 17.21 -2.76
CA ILE A 95 -5.25 18.67 -2.61
C ILE A 95 -5.88 19.29 -3.85
N ALA A 96 -5.44 18.91 -5.04
CA ALA A 96 -5.98 19.43 -6.31
C ALA A 96 -7.48 19.15 -6.44
N VAL A 97 -7.93 17.92 -6.19
CA VAL A 97 -9.35 17.55 -6.24
C VAL A 97 -10.18 18.36 -5.23
N SER A 98 -9.65 18.53 -4.00
CA SER A 98 -10.34 19.32 -2.96
C SER A 98 -10.45 20.80 -3.36
N CYS A 99 -9.41 21.40 -3.94
CA CYS A 99 -9.45 22.78 -4.42
C CYS A 99 -10.48 22.96 -5.56
N VAL A 100 -10.51 22.04 -6.53
CA VAL A 100 -11.49 22.08 -7.62
C VAL A 100 -12.90 21.96 -7.09
N ALA A 101 -13.16 21.09 -6.15
CA ALA A 101 -14.48 20.92 -5.52
C ALA A 101 -14.94 22.21 -4.81
N LEU A 102 -14.05 22.89 -4.10
CA LEU A 102 -14.34 24.18 -3.43
C LEU A 102 -14.61 25.31 -4.44
N LEU A 103 -13.85 25.38 -5.53
CA LEU A 103 -14.07 26.36 -6.59
C LEU A 103 -15.43 26.16 -7.27
N LEU A 104 -15.81 24.93 -7.56
CA LEU A 104 -17.13 24.62 -8.13
C LEU A 104 -18.26 25.00 -7.18
N TRP A 105 -18.08 24.78 -5.88
CA TRP A 105 -19.03 25.19 -4.86
C TRP A 105 -19.20 26.72 -4.79
N SER A 106 -18.09 27.47 -4.78
CA SER A 106 -18.10 28.92 -4.67
C SER A 106 -18.72 29.61 -5.90
N ASN A 107 -18.67 29.00 -7.08
CA ASN A 107 -19.23 29.53 -8.33
C ASN A 107 -20.68 29.08 -8.59
N ALA A 108 -21.28 28.24 -7.74
CA ALA A 108 -22.66 27.78 -7.91
C ALA A 108 -23.66 28.88 -7.55
N THR A 109 -24.19 29.58 -8.56
CA THR A 109 -25.12 30.73 -8.40
C THR A 109 -26.60 30.32 -8.38
N THR A 110 -26.94 29.18 -9.01
CA THR A 110 -28.33 28.67 -9.07
C THR A 110 -28.64 27.65 -8.00
N SER A 111 -29.91 27.50 -7.60
CA SER A 111 -30.35 26.49 -6.63
C SER A 111 -30.00 25.06 -7.08
N ASN A 112 -30.20 24.75 -8.36
CA ASN A 112 -29.83 23.45 -8.94
C ASN A 112 -28.32 23.27 -8.98
N GLY A 113 -27.54 24.31 -9.22
CA GLY A 113 -26.08 24.29 -9.18
C GLY A 113 -25.57 24.00 -7.77
N ARG A 114 -26.19 24.54 -6.72
CA ARG A 114 -25.82 24.29 -5.32
C ARG A 114 -26.11 22.86 -4.88
N THR A 115 -27.22 22.27 -5.29
CA THR A 115 -27.53 20.86 -4.98
C THR A 115 -26.57 19.90 -5.65
N MET A 116 -26.25 20.11 -6.93
CA MET A 116 -25.28 19.31 -7.68
C MET A 116 -23.86 19.46 -7.09
N SER A 117 -23.45 20.68 -6.75
CA SER A 117 -22.15 20.92 -6.11
C SER A 117 -22.08 20.29 -4.73
N GLY A 118 -23.18 20.28 -3.97
CA GLY A 118 -23.28 19.61 -2.68
C GLY A 118 -23.10 18.09 -2.78
N LEU A 119 -23.77 17.45 -3.75
CA LEU A 119 -23.58 16.02 -4.02
C LEU A 119 -22.15 15.68 -4.44
N PHE A 120 -21.53 16.52 -5.25
CA PHE A 120 -20.14 16.34 -5.69
C PHE A 120 -19.17 16.46 -4.49
N LEU A 121 -19.37 17.46 -3.61
CA LEU A 121 -18.56 17.64 -2.41
C LEU A 121 -18.69 16.47 -1.43
N THR A 122 -19.89 15.93 -1.25
CA THR A 122 -20.09 14.74 -0.41
C THR A 122 -19.37 13.52 -0.98
N LEU A 123 -19.43 13.31 -2.29
CA LEU A 123 -18.70 12.23 -2.96
C LEU A 123 -17.17 12.40 -2.81
N CYS A 124 -16.66 13.60 -3.06
CA CYS A 124 -15.24 13.92 -2.86
C CYS A 124 -14.81 13.71 -1.40
N GLY A 125 -15.63 14.13 -0.44
CA GLY A 125 -15.38 13.90 0.99
C GLY A 125 -15.27 12.42 1.34
N PHE A 126 -16.11 11.58 0.75
CA PHE A 126 -16.08 10.13 0.96
C PHE A 126 -14.80 9.50 0.39
N VAL A 127 -14.39 9.92 -0.82
CA VAL A 127 -13.14 9.46 -1.44
C VAL A 127 -11.93 9.88 -0.61
N VAL A 128 -11.89 11.14 -0.16
CA VAL A 128 -10.81 11.66 0.70
C VAL A 128 -10.73 10.89 2.00
N ALA A 129 -11.87 10.62 2.67
CA ALA A 129 -11.91 9.85 3.90
C ALA A 129 -11.38 8.42 3.71
N ALA A 130 -11.76 7.74 2.62
CA ALA A 130 -11.28 6.40 2.30
C ALA A 130 -9.76 6.38 2.06
N LEU A 131 -9.23 7.38 1.33
CA LEU A 131 -7.79 7.51 1.08
C LEU A 131 -7.01 7.83 2.37
N LEU A 132 -7.54 8.69 3.23
CA LEU A 132 -6.94 8.98 4.55
C LEU A 132 -6.90 7.74 5.43
N GLN A 133 -7.96 6.93 5.44
CA GLN A 133 -7.99 5.67 6.17
C GLN A 133 -6.91 4.69 5.66
N GLN A 134 -6.73 4.60 4.34
CA GLN A 134 -5.70 3.77 3.73
C GLN A 134 -4.29 4.25 4.12
N GLN A 135 -4.04 5.56 4.07
CA GLN A 135 -2.78 6.17 4.49
C GLN A 135 -2.48 5.94 5.96
N TRP A 136 -3.48 6.07 6.81
CA TRP A 136 -3.30 5.84 8.24
C TRP A 136 -2.90 4.39 8.54
N GLN A 137 -3.47 3.43 7.79
CA GLN A 137 -3.05 2.02 7.89
C GLN A 137 -1.61 1.83 7.43
N ALA A 138 -1.21 2.43 6.29
CA ALA A 138 0.16 2.36 5.79
C ALA A 138 1.16 2.98 6.79
N TRP A 139 0.82 4.13 7.38
CA TRP A 139 1.64 4.78 8.38
C TRP A 139 1.81 3.93 9.67
N ARG A 140 0.74 3.25 10.12
CA ARG A 140 0.83 2.32 11.26
C ARG A 140 1.77 1.15 10.96
N VAL A 141 1.66 0.58 9.77
CA VAL A 141 2.56 -0.52 9.33
C VAL A 141 4.01 -0.03 9.28
N ARG A 142 4.23 1.16 8.74
CA ARG A 142 5.54 1.78 8.66
C ARG A 142 6.18 1.96 10.05
N ARG A 143 5.45 2.54 10.99
CA ARG A 143 5.94 2.70 12.37
C ARG A 143 6.28 1.37 13.05
N LEU A 144 5.47 0.33 12.82
CA LEU A 144 5.74 -1.00 13.36
C LEU A 144 7.04 -1.59 12.81
N LEU A 145 7.33 -1.36 11.53
CA LEU A 145 8.55 -1.86 10.89
C LEU A 145 9.79 -1.01 11.18
N GLU A 146 9.65 0.29 11.45
CA GLU A 146 10.75 1.18 11.82
C GLU A 146 11.27 0.90 13.25
N ASN A 147 10.40 0.44 14.14
CA ASN A 147 10.72 0.15 15.54
C ASN A 147 11.27 -1.27 15.78
N LEU A 148 11.48 -2.06 14.71
CA LEU A 148 12.09 -3.39 14.73
C LEU A 148 13.54 -3.35 14.25
#